data_e002c7878a61f70f7075b46cb2745562
#
_entry.id   e002c7878a61f70f7075b46cb2745562
#
_cell.length_a   1.000
_cell.length_b   1.000
_cell.length_c   1.000
_cell.angle_alpha   90.00
_cell.angle_beta   90.00
_cell.angle_gamma   90.00
#
_symmetry.space_group_name_H-M   'P 1'
#
loop_
_entity.id
_entity.type
_entity.pdbx_description
1 polymer ?
#
loop_
_entity_poly.entity_id
_entity_poly.type
_entity_poly.pdbx_seq_one_letter_code
_entity_poly.pdbx_strand_id
1 'polypeptide(L)'
;MNILNTAIYGTLTGGTALTALLAGTASVYYEQATPGAAFPYVVFSIQGGGDLNLCPSRMKDMLYFVRGYSKTSPAQAGSIDAQIDALLHDKTLTVTGWSNYRTQRETDIENVEVTIADEDIYMAGGVYRISLDS
;
A
#
# COMPACT_ATOMS: atom_id res chain seq x y z
N MET A 1 1.12 11.98 6.55
CA MET A 1 0.90 12.98 5.46
C MET A 1 -0.40 12.66 4.71
N ASN A 2 -1.39 13.49 4.87
CA ASN A 2 -2.68 13.27 4.20
C ASN A 2 -2.57 13.33 2.68
N ILE A 3 -1.76 14.24 2.16
CA ILE A 3 -1.58 14.38 0.71
C ILE A 3 -0.97 13.13 0.10
N LEU A 4 0.02 12.53 0.76
CA LEU A 4 0.64 11.29 0.31
C LEU A 4 -0.33 10.11 0.42
N ASN A 5 -1.10 10.04 1.49
CA ASN A 5 -2.14 9.01 1.65
C ASN A 5 -3.16 9.07 0.50
N THR A 6 -3.58 10.27 0.13
CA THR A 6 -4.48 10.49 -1.00
C THR A 6 -3.85 10.03 -2.32
N ALA A 7 -2.57 10.32 -2.53
CA ALA A 7 -1.86 9.90 -3.73
C ALA A 7 -1.73 8.38 -3.84
N ILE A 8 -1.42 7.71 -2.73
CA ILE A 8 -1.33 6.25 -2.68
C ILE A 8 -2.70 5.61 -2.94
N TYR A 9 -3.73 6.09 -2.28
CA TYR A 9 -5.09 5.60 -2.50
C TYR A 9 -5.52 5.75 -3.96
N GLY A 10 -5.28 6.92 -4.56
CA GLY A 10 -5.62 7.16 -5.96
C GLY A 10 -4.85 6.28 -6.92
N THR A 11 -3.57 6.02 -6.65
CA THR A 11 -2.74 5.13 -7.46
C THR A 11 -3.24 3.69 -7.40
N LEU A 12 -3.55 3.20 -6.20
CA LEU A 12 -4.02 1.82 -6.01
C LEU A 12 -5.42 1.63 -6.60
N THR A 13 -6.35 2.54 -6.37
CA THR A 13 -7.71 2.43 -6.91
C THR A 13 -7.78 2.69 -8.40
N GLY A 14 -6.82 3.40 -8.97
CA GLY A 14 -6.70 3.61 -10.41
C GLY A 14 -6.10 2.44 -11.18
N GLY A 15 -5.51 1.46 -10.50
CA GLY A 15 -4.92 0.28 -11.12
C GLY A 15 -5.96 -0.77 -11.47
N THR A 16 -6.38 -0.85 -12.74
CA THR A 16 -7.44 -1.76 -13.16
C THR A 16 -7.11 -3.24 -12.96
N ALA A 17 -5.84 -3.63 -13.16
CA ALA A 17 -5.39 -5.00 -12.92
C ALA A 17 -5.46 -5.37 -11.44
N LEU A 18 -5.16 -4.44 -10.54
CA LEU A 18 -5.28 -4.65 -9.10
C LEU A 18 -6.75 -4.72 -8.68
N THR A 19 -7.56 -3.74 -9.06
CA THR A 19 -8.96 -3.67 -8.63
C THR A 19 -9.80 -4.83 -9.16
N ALA A 20 -9.43 -5.43 -10.29
CA ALA A 20 -10.06 -6.63 -10.81
C ALA A 20 -9.86 -7.84 -9.90
N LEU A 21 -8.82 -7.88 -9.09
CA LEU A 21 -8.55 -8.94 -8.13
C LEU A 21 -9.24 -8.70 -6.77
N LEU A 22 -9.71 -7.49 -6.52
CA LEU A 22 -10.33 -7.10 -5.26
C LEU A 22 -11.85 -7.26 -5.30
N ALA A 23 -12.49 -7.18 -4.13
CA ALA A 23 -13.94 -7.25 -4.01
C ALA A 23 -14.66 -6.09 -4.71
N GLY A 24 -13.96 -4.96 -4.88
CA GLY A 24 -14.47 -3.79 -5.61
C GLY A 24 -13.40 -2.74 -5.76
N THR A 25 -13.66 -1.72 -6.59
CA THR A 25 -12.70 -0.66 -6.86
C THR A 25 -12.34 0.18 -5.63
N ALA A 26 -13.22 0.21 -4.63
CA ALA A 26 -13.02 0.92 -3.37
C ALA A 26 -12.51 0.01 -2.24
N SER A 27 -12.08 -1.22 -2.54
CA SER A 27 -11.58 -2.17 -1.53
C SER A 27 -10.11 -1.89 -1.17
N VAL A 28 -9.77 -0.62 -0.96
CA VAL A 28 -8.48 -0.14 -0.51
C VAL A 28 -8.72 0.74 0.71
N TYR A 29 -8.07 0.42 1.82
CA TYR A 29 -8.31 1.07 3.11
C TYR A 29 -7.01 1.61 3.69
N TYR A 30 -7.11 2.71 4.45
CA TYR A 30 -6.00 3.28 5.18
C TYR A 30 -6.03 2.80 6.63
N GLU A 31 -4.89 2.32 7.12
CA GLU A 31 -4.66 1.76 8.45
C GLU A 31 -5.46 0.51 8.77
N GLN A 32 -6.76 0.53 8.56
CA GLN A 32 -7.65 -0.56 8.95
C GLN A 32 -8.84 -0.65 7.98
N ALA A 33 -9.18 -1.87 7.58
CA ALA A 33 -10.38 -2.11 6.81
C ALA A 33 -11.63 -1.87 7.66
N THR A 34 -12.70 -1.39 7.04
CA THR A 34 -13.97 -1.21 7.73
C THR A 34 -14.51 -2.56 8.23
N PRO A 35 -15.18 -2.60 9.40
CA PRO A 35 -15.82 -3.83 9.88
C PRO A 35 -16.77 -4.40 8.82
N GLY A 36 -16.64 -5.70 8.56
CA GLY A 36 -17.46 -6.36 7.53
C GLY A 36 -16.99 -6.15 6.10
N ALA A 37 -15.80 -5.57 5.88
CA ALA A 37 -15.26 -5.41 4.54
C ALA A 37 -15.14 -6.74 3.80
N ALA A 38 -15.56 -6.76 2.52
CA ALA A 38 -15.50 -7.94 1.69
C ALA A 38 -14.06 -8.25 1.27
N PHE A 39 -13.67 -9.52 1.34
CA PHE A 39 -12.38 -9.99 0.83
C PHE A 39 -12.47 -10.29 -0.67
N PRO A 40 -11.35 -10.16 -1.41
CA PRO A 40 -10.06 -9.62 -0.99
C PRO A 40 -10.04 -8.09 -0.92
N TYR A 41 -9.14 -7.54 -0.11
CA TYR A 41 -8.95 -6.09 -0.01
C TYR A 41 -7.49 -5.74 0.25
N VAL A 42 -7.17 -4.45 0.13
CA VAL A 42 -5.84 -3.89 0.38
C VAL A 42 -5.90 -2.91 1.54
N VAL A 43 -4.92 -2.97 2.42
CA VAL A 43 -4.73 -1.99 3.49
C VAL A 43 -3.34 -1.39 3.37
N PHE A 44 -3.24 -0.09 3.45
CA PHE A 44 -1.95 0.59 3.52
C PHE A 44 -1.88 1.46 4.77
N SER A 45 -0.70 1.54 5.35
CA SER A 45 -0.47 2.32 6.56
C SER A 45 0.94 2.89 6.57
N ILE A 46 1.09 4.03 7.24
CA ILE A 46 2.41 4.59 7.47
C ILE A 46 3.11 3.80 8.59
N GLN A 47 4.36 3.42 8.36
CA GLN A 47 5.18 2.77 9.38
C GLN A 47 6.14 3.74 10.07
N GLY A 48 6.55 4.78 9.38
CA GLY A 48 7.50 5.72 9.91
C GLY A 48 7.99 6.67 8.85
N GLY A 49 9.11 7.28 9.13
CA GLY A 49 9.71 8.27 8.26
C GLY A 49 9.62 9.66 8.83
N GLY A 50 10.05 10.63 8.10
CA GLY A 50 10.06 12.01 8.53
C GLY A 50 10.85 12.91 7.61
N ASP A 51 11.12 14.11 8.09
CA ASP A 51 11.87 15.09 7.31
C ASP A 51 13.34 14.72 7.23
N LEU A 52 13.89 14.80 6.03
CA LEU A 52 15.33 14.88 5.83
C LEU A 52 15.67 16.37 5.95
N ASN A 53 16.32 16.75 7.03
CA ASN A 53 16.59 18.14 7.35
C ASN A 53 17.73 18.70 6.50
N LEU A 54 17.49 18.85 5.20
CA LEU A 54 18.43 19.40 4.23
C LEU A 54 18.00 20.80 3.80
N CYS A 55 18.98 21.69 3.70
CA CYS A 55 18.77 23.04 3.18
C CYS A 55 19.22 23.11 1.72
N PRO A 56 18.53 23.87 0.83
CA PRO A 56 17.40 24.75 1.09
C PRO A 56 16.03 24.07 0.92
N SER A 57 15.99 22.83 0.44
CA SER A 57 14.73 22.10 0.19
C SER A 57 14.27 21.35 1.43
N ARG A 58 12.96 21.23 1.57
CA ARG A 58 12.37 20.31 2.53
C ARG A 58 12.14 18.97 1.85
N MET A 59 12.74 17.93 2.38
CA MET A 59 12.60 16.58 1.85
C MET A 59 11.98 15.68 2.90
N LYS A 60 11.19 14.72 2.45
CA LYS A 60 10.60 13.69 3.32
C LYS A 60 10.93 12.31 2.80
N ASP A 61 11.16 11.40 3.72
CA ASP A 61 11.41 10.00 3.45
C ASP A 61 10.44 9.17 4.29
N MET A 62 9.44 8.60 3.65
CA MET A 62 8.32 7.95 4.31
C MET A 62 8.33 6.46 4.03
N LEU A 63 8.01 5.67 5.06
CA LEU A 63 7.86 4.21 4.93
C LEU A 63 6.38 3.85 5.05
N TYR A 64 5.87 3.16 4.03
CA TYR A 64 4.51 2.68 3.99
C TYR A 64 4.46 1.17 3.88
N PHE A 65 3.61 0.56 4.68
CA PHE A 65 3.30 -0.85 4.58
C PHE A 65 2.01 -1.00 3.76
N VAL A 66 2.12 -1.63 2.59
CA VAL A 66 0.98 -1.89 1.70
C VAL A 66 0.80 -3.39 1.58
N ARG A 67 -0.37 -3.88 1.91
CA ARG A 67 -0.65 -5.32 2.03
C ARG A 67 -2.01 -5.70 1.47
N GLY A 68 -2.05 -6.86 0.83
CA GLY A 68 -3.29 -7.46 0.35
C GLY A 68 -3.72 -8.60 1.25
N TYR A 69 -5.01 -8.72 1.47
CA TYR A 69 -5.61 -9.77 2.30
C TYR A 69 -6.56 -10.63 1.47
N SER A 70 -6.49 -11.94 1.66
CA SER A 70 -7.35 -12.91 0.99
C SER A 70 -7.79 -14.00 1.97
N LYS A 71 -9.03 -14.47 1.81
CA LYS A 71 -9.54 -15.67 2.50
C LYS A 71 -9.39 -16.95 1.69
N THR A 72 -9.08 -16.82 0.41
CA THR A 72 -9.11 -17.96 -0.53
C THR A 72 -7.80 -18.75 -0.48
N SER A 73 -6.65 -18.07 -0.65
CA SER A 73 -5.38 -18.75 -0.72
C SER A 73 -4.21 -17.77 -0.56
N PRO A 74 -3.02 -18.27 -0.16
CA PRO A 74 -1.82 -17.46 -0.20
C PRO A 74 -1.45 -17.00 -1.62
N ALA A 75 -1.77 -17.80 -2.63
CA ALA A 75 -1.53 -17.46 -4.02
C ALA A 75 -2.33 -16.23 -4.47
N GLN A 76 -3.57 -16.09 -4.02
CA GLN A 76 -4.38 -14.90 -4.31
C GLN A 76 -3.79 -13.65 -3.64
N ALA A 77 -3.40 -13.75 -2.38
CA ALA A 77 -2.74 -12.65 -1.67
C ALA A 77 -1.44 -12.25 -2.37
N GLY A 78 -0.64 -13.21 -2.81
CA GLY A 78 0.57 -12.97 -3.58
C GLY A 78 0.32 -12.30 -4.93
N SER A 79 -0.77 -12.66 -5.62
CA SER A 79 -1.15 -12.01 -6.87
C SER A 79 -1.55 -10.55 -6.66
N ILE A 80 -2.26 -10.26 -5.58
CA ILE A 80 -2.62 -8.89 -5.19
C ILE A 80 -1.34 -8.09 -4.90
N ASP A 81 -0.43 -8.66 -4.14
CA ASP A 81 0.85 -8.03 -3.82
C ASP A 81 1.68 -7.74 -5.07
N ALA A 82 1.72 -8.65 -6.04
CA ALA A 82 2.42 -8.44 -7.30
C ALA A 82 1.83 -7.25 -8.08
N GLN A 83 0.52 -7.06 -8.07
CA GLN A 83 -0.11 -5.91 -8.72
C GLN A 83 0.15 -4.60 -7.97
N ILE A 84 0.19 -4.65 -6.65
CA ILE A 84 0.59 -3.49 -5.84
C ILE A 84 2.02 -3.08 -6.18
N ASP A 85 2.93 -4.04 -6.27
CA ASP A 85 4.32 -3.79 -6.62
C ASP A 85 4.45 -3.18 -8.02
N ALA A 86 3.68 -3.66 -8.98
CA ALA A 86 3.66 -3.11 -10.33
C ALA A 86 3.19 -1.66 -10.38
N LEU A 87 2.36 -1.23 -9.44
CA LEU A 87 1.85 0.14 -9.35
C LEU A 87 2.77 1.09 -8.59
N LEU A 88 3.56 0.58 -7.65
CA LEU A 88 4.33 1.41 -6.73
C LEU A 88 5.85 1.35 -6.94
N HIS A 89 6.40 0.16 -7.20
CA HIS A 89 7.86 0.02 -7.30
C HIS A 89 8.41 0.74 -8.53
N ASP A 90 9.40 1.59 -8.31
CA ASP A 90 10.04 2.42 -9.35
C ASP A 90 9.06 3.29 -10.14
N LYS A 91 7.95 3.67 -9.51
CA LYS A 91 6.95 4.57 -10.10
C LYS A 91 6.99 5.93 -9.42
N THR A 92 6.60 6.95 -10.18
CA THR A 92 6.46 8.31 -9.66
C THR A 92 5.00 8.56 -9.31
N LEU A 93 4.75 8.89 -8.04
CA LEU A 93 3.43 9.26 -7.58
C LEU A 93 3.18 10.75 -7.80
N THR A 94 1.93 11.11 -8.10
CA THR A 94 1.51 12.50 -8.18
C THR A 94 1.07 12.97 -6.80
N VAL A 95 1.91 13.76 -6.14
CA VAL A 95 1.65 14.29 -4.79
C VAL A 95 1.61 15.81 -4.88
N THR A 96 0.47 16.40 -4.56
CA THR A 96 0.26 17.85 -4.66
C THR A 96 1.23 18.62 -3.76
N GLY A 97 1.98 19.53 -4.36
CA GLY A 97 2.97 20.35 -3.63
C GLY A 97 4.31 19.67 -3.39
N TRP A 98 4.49 18.45 -3.84
CA TRP A 98 5.71 17.67 -3.67
C TRP A 98 6.11 16.98 -4.96
N SER A 99 7.41 16.77 -5.13
CA SER A 99 7.96 15.95 -6.20
C SER A 99 8.37 14.60 -5.63
N ASN A 100 7.76 13.52 -6.10
CA ASN A 100 8.17 12.17 -5.75
C ASN A 100 9.32 11.75 -6.67
N TYR A 101 10.50 11.58 -6.11
CA TYR A 101 11.67 11.20 -6.89
C TYR A 101 12.09 9.74 -6.71
N ARG A 102 11.53 9.05 -5.71
CA ARG A 102 11.81 7.63 -5.49
C ARG A 102 10.66 6.96 -4.75
N THR A 103 10.23 5.83 -5.27
CA THR A 103 9.31 4.90 -4.59
C THR A 103 9.86 3.50 -4.81
N GLN A 104 10.35 2.86 -3.76
CA GLN A 104 11.01 1.55 -3.86
C GLN A 104 10.51 0.62 -2.77
N ARG A 105 10.30 -0.64 -3.14
CA ARG A 105 10.00 -1.70 -2.19
C ARG A 105 11.28 -2.13 -1.48
N GLU A 106 11.25 -2.15 -0.15
CA GLU A 106 12.39 -2.51 0.66
C GLU A 106 12.29 -3.89 1.31
N THR A 107 11.08 -4.31 1.65
CA THR A 107 10.86 -5.54 2.42
C THR A 107 9.62 -6.25 1.95
N ASP A 108 9.71 -7.57 1.79
CA ASP A 108 8.58 -8.44 1.51
C ASP A 108 8.07 -9.06 2.80
N ILE A 109 6.76 -9.07 3.00
CA ILE A 109 6.13 -9.66 4.18
C ILE A 109 4.97 -10.54 3.73
N GLU A 110 4.98 -11.80 4.15
CA GLU A 110 3.88 -12.74 3.93
C GLU A 110 3.52 -13.38 5.26
N ASN A 111 2.23 -13.53 5.51
CA ASN A 111 1.76 -14.06 6.78
C ASN A 111 0.39 -14.73 6.64
N VAL A 112 0.06 -15.56 7.62
CA VAL A 112 -1.28 -16.13 7.80
C VAL A 112 -1.83 -15.58 9.11
N GLU A 113 -2.98 -14.92 9.01
CA GLU A 113 -3.69 -14.43 10.18
C GLU A 113 -4.92 -15.32 10.42
N VAL A 114 -5.13 -15.74 11.67
CA VAL A 114 -6.29 -16.57 12.05
C VAL A 114 -7.32 -15.65 12.70
N THR A 115 -8.55 -15.73 12.21
CA THR A 115 -9.68 -14.99 12.80
C THR A 115 -10.35 -15.80 13.90
N ILE A 116 -11.23 -15.14 14.68
CA ILE A 116 -12.01 -15.74 15.76
C ILE A 116 -12.90 -16.90 15.29
N ALA A 117 -13.27 -16.92 14.01
CA ALA A 117 -14.15 -17.93 13.41
C ALA A 117 -13.38 -19.10 12.80
N ASP A 118 -12.10 -19.30 13.16
CA ASP A 118 -11.19 -20.31 12.60
C ASP A 118 -11.02 -20.23 11.07
N GLU A 119 -11.28 -19.08 10.52
CA GLU A 119 -10.99 -18.80 9.10
C GLU A 119 -9.56 -18.28 8.97
N ASP A 120 -8.81 -18.86 8.04
CA ASP A 120 -7.49 -18.37 7.71
C ASP A 120 -7.59 -17.14 6.81
N ILE A 121 -6.89 -16.09 7.19
CA ILE A 121 -6.72 -14.90 6.36
C ILE A 121 -5.25 -14.84 5.95
N TYR A 122 -5.01 -14.81 4.65
CA TYR A 122 -3.68 -14.76 4.08
C TYR A 122 -3.32 -13.31 3.74
N MET A 123 -2.12 -12.91 4.10
CA MET A 123 -1.63 -11.56 3.87
C MET A 123 -0.30 -11.62 3.12
N ALA A 124 -0.17 -10.82 2.09
CA ALA A 124 1.09 -10.58 1.42
C ALA A 124 1.24 -9.07 1.17
N GLY A 125 2.40 -8.54 1.44
CA GLY A 125 2.64 -7.12 1.28
C GLY A 125 4.11 -6.77 1.33
N GLY A 126 4.38 -5.50 1.33
CA GLY A 126 5.73 -5.00 1.40
C GLY A 126 5.81 -3.60 1.98
N VAL A 127 7.00 -3.25 2.41
CA VAL A 127 7.30 -1.90 2.89
C VAL A 127 7.92 -1.12 1.74
N TYR A 128 7.33 0.03 1.45
CA TYR A 128 7.77 0.93 0.39
C TYR A 128 8.35 2.20 0.99
N ARG A 129 9.54 2.57 0.50
CA ARG A 129 10.15 3.86 0.83
C ARG A 129 9.76 4.86 -0.24
N ILE A 130 9.10 5.93 0.18
CA ILE A 130 8.63 7.00 -0.69
C ILE A 130 9.36 8.28 -0.32
N SER A 131 10.16 8.78 -1.24
CA SER A 131 11.00 9.96 -1.02
C SER A 131 10.44 11.15 -1.80
N LEU A 132 10.23 12.25 -1.09
CA LEU A 132 9.59 13.45 -1.61
C LEU A 132 10.51 14.66 -1.44
N ASP A 133 10.42 15.59 -2.40
CA ASP A 133 11.07 16.90 -2.35
C ASP A 133 10.02 17.99 -2.60
N SER A 134 10.05 19.03 -1.79
CA SER A 134 9.10 20.14 -1.90
C SER A 134 9.46 21.13 -3.00
#